data_7000baebc4670e7305b6205cf42fd889
#
_entry.id   7000baebc4670e7305b6205cf42fd889
#
_cell.length_a   1.000
_cell.length_b   1.000
_cell.length_c   1.000
_cell.angle_alpha   90.00
_cell.angle_beta   90.00
_cell.angle_gamma   90.00
#
_symmetry.space_group_name_H-M   'P 1'
#
loop_
_entity.id
_entity.type
_entity.pdbx_description
1 polymer ?
#
loop_
_entity_poly.entity_id
_entity_poly.type
_entity_poly.pdbx_seq_one_letter_code
_entity_poly.pdbx_strand_id
1 'polypeptide(L)'
;MKITLPFWLDKGELNKIARLFEKWWAYSLRMLSTPFSIFDEEKCSETILNFIAYSRDIERFKGEPLALYRKRVKYAFLNAKDAGSKAGFIRIFERLGIGYVEIEERFDLENWDVIKIKLNDS
;
A
#
# COMPACT_ATOMS: atom_id res chain seq x y z
N MET A 1 -24.82 12.00 -7.45
CA MET A 1 -25.82 12.29 -8.49
C MET A 1 -26.93 13.07 -7.81
N LYS A 2 -27.30 14.23 -8.33
CA LYS A 2 -28.44 15.03 -7.79
C LYS A 2 -29.63 14.84 -8.71
N ILE A 3 -30.75 14.40 -8.18
CA ILE A 3 -31.97 14.18 -8.97
C ILE A 3 -32.77 15.48 -8.91
N THR A 4 -32.96 16.13 -10.05
CA THR A 4 -33.83 17.33 -10.17
C THR A 4 -35.16 16.89 -10.75
N LEU A 5 -36.21 16.99 -9.95
CA LEU A 5 -37.58 16.74 -10.42
C LEU A 5 -38.14 17.99 -11.08
N PRO A 6 -39.01 17.83 -12.12
CA PRO A 6 -39.79 18.93 -12.64
C PRO A 6 -40.64 19.59 -11.55
N PHE A 7 -40.91 20.89 -11.65
CA PHE A 7 -41.62 21.68 -10.63
C PHE A 7 -42.96 21.11 -10.18
N TRP A 8 -43.65 20.41 -11.09
CA TRP A 8 -44.95 19.79 -10.83
C TRP A 8 -44.85 18.44 -10.12
N LEU A 9 -43.64 17.80 -10.12
CA LEU A 9 -43.35 16.57 -9.39
C LEU A 9 -42.56 16.81 -8.11
N ASP A 10 -41.98 18.02 -7.93
CA ASP A 10 -41.17 18.35 -6.76
C ASP A 10 -41.99 18.72 -5.54
N LYS A 11 -43.03 17.93 -5.27
CA LYS A 11 -43.94 18.14 -4.12
C LYS A 11 -44.26 16.82 -3.43
N GLY A 12 -44.41 16.88 -2.13
CA GLY A 12 -44.89 15.77 -1.32
C GLY A 12 -44.00 14.55 -1.25
N GLU A 13 -44.58 13.39 -1.40
CA GLU A 13 -43.89 12.10 -1.22
C GLU A 13 -42.84 11.79 -2.29
N LEU A 14 -43.01 12.30 -3.52
CA LEU A 14 -42.07 12.08 -4.62
C LEU A 14 -40.71 12.71 -4.35
N ASN A 15 -40.67 13.87 -3.69
CA ASN A 15 -39.42 14.50 -3.28
C ASN A 15 -38.69 13.65 -2.22
N LYS A 16 -39.43 13.03 -1.29
CA LYS A 16 -38.83 12.10 -0.30
C LYS A 16 -38.22 10.87 -0.98
N ILE A 17 -38.90 10.32 -1.97
CA ILE A 17 -38.41 9.17 -2.74
C ILE A 17 -37.15 9.54 -3.52
N ALA A 18 -37.11 10.71 -4.17
CA ALA A 18 -35.94 11.20 -4.89
C ALA A 18 -34.71 11.31 -3.96
N ARG A 19 -34.89 11.92 -2.76
CA ARG A 19 -33.81 12.00 -1.75
C ARG A 19 -33.37 10.65 -1.21
N LEU A 20 -34.28 9.72 -1.04
CA LEU A 20 -33.96 8.36 -0.62
C LEU A 20 -33.13 7.66 -1.71
N PHE A 21 -33.51 7.82 -2.97
CA PHE A 21 -32.76 7.26 -4.10
C PHE A 21 -31.37 7.89 -4.26
N GLU A 22 -31.21 9.17 -4.03
CA GLU A 22 -29.89 9.83 -4.02
C GLU A 22 -28.97 9.23 -2.96
N LYS A 23 -29.49 9.01 -1.74
CA LYS A 23 -28.74 8.39 -0.64
C LYS A 23 -28.37 6.94 -0.98
N TRP A 24 -29.32 6.18 -1.48
CA TRP A 24 -29.09 4.79 -1.89
C TRP A 24 -28.05 4.71 -3.00
N TRP A 25 -28.12 5.60 -4.00
CA TRP A 25 -27.16 5.66 -5.10
C TRP A 25 -25.74 6.01 -4.60
N ALA A 26 -25.62 6.97 -3.70
CA ALA A 26 -24.35 7.31 -3.08
C ALA A 26 -23.75 6.14 -2.29
N TYR A 27 -24.59 5.39 -1.58
CA TYR A 27 -24.18 4.16 -0.88
C TYR A 27 -23.71 3.08 -1.87
N SER A 28 -24.45 2.84 -2.93
CA SER A 28 -24.12 1.85 -3.97
C SER A 28 -22.80 2.18 -4.66
N LEU A 29 -22.56 3.44 -5.02
CA LEU A 29 -21.28 3.88 -5.59
C LEU A 29 -20.12 3.66 -4.64
N ARG A 30 -20.30 3.92 -3.35
CA ARG A 30 -19.27 3.64 -2.34
C ARG A 30 -18.96 2.16 -2.24
N MET A 31 -19.99 1.30 -2.25
CA MET A 31 -19.81 -0.15 -2.27
C MET A 31 -19.09 -0.63 -3.52
N LEU A 32 -19.41 -0.08 -4.69
CA LEU A 32 -18.74 -0.41 -5.95
C LEU A 32 -17.28 0.09 -6.00
N SER A 33 -16.95 1.17 -5.29
CA SER A 33 -15.56 1.67 -5.21
C SER A 33 -14.68 0.88 -4.22
N THR A 34 -15.27 0.13 -3.28
CA THR A 34 -14.53 -0.64 -2.28
C THR A 34 -13.54 -1.65 -2.90
N PRO A 35 -13.88 -2.45 -3.92
CA PRO A 35 -12.94 -3.37 -4.54
C PRO A 35 -11.68 -2.69 -5.09
N PHE A 36 -11.80 -1.49 -5.61
CA PHE A 36 -10.63 -0.74 -6.13
C PHE A 36 -9.69 -0.27 -5.02
N SER A 37 -10.21 0.03 -3.84
CA SER A 37 -9.39 0.38 -2.68
C SER A 37 -8.65 -0.82 -2.07
N ILE A 38 -9.11 -2.05 -2.35
CA ILE A 38 -8.45 -3.28 -1.89
C ILE A 38 -7.11 -3.49 -2.58
N PHE A 39 -6.97 -3.07 -3.84
CA PHE A 39 -5.73 -3.23 -4.60
C PHE A 39 -4.72 -2.09 -4.37
N ASP A 40 -5.08 -1.06 -3.59
CA ASP A 40 -4.17 0.03 -3.25
C ASP A 40 -3.51 -0.25 -1.89
N GLU A 41 -2.27 -0.75 -1.92
CA GLU A 41 -1.50 -1.11 -0.71
C GLU A 41 -1.26 0.09 0.22
N GLU A 42 -1.35 1.31 -0.30
CA GLU A 42 -1.17 2.52 0.51
C GLU A 42 -2.43 2.89 1.31
N LYS A 43 -3.62 2.60 0.76
CA LYS A 43 -4.91 3.04 1.32
C LYS A 43 -5.76 1.93 1.94
N CYS A 44 -5.46 0.67 1.62
CA CYS A 44 -6.22 -0.46 2.12
C CYS A 44 -6.15 -0.57 3.64
N SER A 45 -7.13 -1.25 4.25
CA SER A 45 -7.11 -1.56 5.68
C SER A 45 -5.94 -2.50 6.02
N GLU A 46 -5.48 -2.47 7.29
CA GLU A 46 -4.39 -3.34 7.74
C GLU A 46 -4.71 -4.83 7.54
N THR A 47 -5.96 -5.23 7.73
CA THR A 47 -6.40 -6.62 7.50
C THR A 47 -6.21 -7.04 6.04
N ILE A 48 -6.60 -6.18 5.10
CA ILE A 48 -6.41 -6.44 3.66
C ILE A 48 -4.94 -6.45 3.29
N LEU A 49 -4.16 -5.51 3.84
CA LEU A 49 -2.71 -5.46 3.66
C LEU A 49 -2.04 -6.77 4.08
N ASN A 50 -2.45 -7.35 5.21
CA ASN A 50 -1.93 -8.63 5.68
C ASN A 50 -2.24 -9.78 4.71
N PHE A 51 -3.42 -9.81 4.08
CA PHE A 51 -3.73 -10.79 3.04
C PHE A 51 -2.86 -10.61 1.80
N ILE A 52 -2.63 -9.37 1.37
CA ILE A 52 -1.73 -9.09 0.25
C ILE A 52 -0.30 -9.49 0.60
N ALA A 53 0.16 -9.18 1.80
CA ALA A 53 1.48 -9.54 2.29
C ALA A 53 1.68 -11.06 2.33
N TYR A 54 0.70 -11.80 2.86
CA TYR A 54 0.70 -13.26 2.85
C TYR A 54 0.83 -13.83 1.44
N SER A 55 0.09 -13.28 0.46
CA SER A 55 0.19 -13.72 -0.94
C SER A 55 1.56 -13.42 -1.60
N ARG A 56 2.35 -12.53 -1.00
CA ARG A 56 3.70 -12.13 -1.46
C ARG A 56 4.82 -12.69 -0.57
N ASP A 57 4.49 -13.59 0.33
CA ASP A 57 5.42 -14.20 1.30
C ASP A 57 6.16 -13.17 2.15
N ILE A 58 5.42 -12.16 2.64
CA ILE A 58 5.93 -11.11 3.49
C ILE A 58 5.24 -11.15 4.84
N GLU A 59 6.03 -11.33 5.89
CA GLU A 59 5.56 -11.20 7.27
C GLU A 59 5.97 -9.85 7.85
N ARG A 60 5.11 -9.31 8.73
CA ARG A 60 5.40 -8.09 9.47
C ARG A 60 6.37 -8.36 10.59
N PHE A 61 7.43 -7.56 10.69
CA PHE A 61 8.35 -7.65 11.80
C PHE A 61 7.75 -7.10 13.10
N LYS A 62 8.15 -7.66 14.22
CA LYS A 62 7.70 -7.19 15.53
C LYS A 62 8.18 -5.74 15.76
N GLY A 63 7.22 -4.83 15.97
CA GLY A 63 7.51 -3.41 16.17
C GLY A 63 7.72 -2.60 14.87
N GLU A 64 7.53 -3.20 13.70
CA GLU A 64 7.66 -2.49 12.42
C GLU A 64 6.57 -1.41 12.25
N PRO A 65 6.94 -0.15 11.91
CA PRO A 65 5.99 0.89 11.57
C PRO A 65 5.12 0.50 10.38
N LEU A 66 3.82 0.81 10.45
CA LEU A 66 2.87 0.46 9.37
C LEU A 66 3.27 1.05 8.02
N ALA A 67 3.86 2.24 8.00
CA ALA A 67 4.32 2.90 6.77
C ALA A 67 5.44 2.10 6.07
N LEU A 68 6.38 1.56 6.82
CA LEU A 68 7.46 0.73 6.29
C LEU A 68 6.91 -0.61 5.79
N TYR A 69 6.01 -1.23 6.56
CA TYR A 69 5.35 -2.47 6.17
C TYR A 69 4.59 -2.32 4.84
N ARG A 70 3.82 -1.23 4.66
CA ARG A 70 3.14 -0.91 3.40
C ARG A 70 4.11 -0.83 2.22
N LYS A 71 5.25 -0.15 2.39
CA LYS A 71 6.29 -0.05 1.36
C LYS A 71 6.88 -1.43 1.02
N ARG A 72 7.16 -2.26 2.04
CA ARG A 72 7.67 -3.62 1.82
C ARG A 72 6.69 -4.47 1.02
N VAL A 73 5.42 -4.43 1.38
CA VAL A 73 4.37 -5.16 0.65
C VAL A 73 4.21 -4.63 -0.77
N LYS A 74 4.17 -3.30 -0.95
CA LYS A 74 4.06 -2.67 -2.27
C LYS A 74 5.19 -3.07 -3.21
N TYR A 75 6.41 -3.01 -2.73
CA TYR A 75 7.61 -3.28 -3.54
C TYR A 75 8.09 -4.73 -3.47
N ALA A 76 7.32 -5.65 -2.89
CA ALA A 76 7.72 -7.04 -2.67
C ALA A 76 8.31 -7.71 -3.92
N PHE A 77 7.60 -7.63 -5.04
CA PHE A 77 8.03 -8.22 -6.31
C PHE A 77 9.33 -7.60 -6.84
N LEU A 78 9.43 -6.27 -6.80
CA LEU A 78 10.64 -5.56 -7.23
C LEU A 78 11.82 -5.86 -6.33
N ASN A 79 11.59 -5.95 -5.02
CA ASN A 79 12.61 -6.30 -4.05
C ASN A 79 13.09 -7.74 -4.24
N ALA A 80 12.18 -8.68 -4.49
CA ALA A 80 12.55 -10.07 -4.78
C ALA A 80 13.38 -10.18 -6.06
N LYS A 81 13.06 -9.39 -7.11
CA LYS A 81 13.82 -9.35 -8.35
C LYS A 81 15.23 -8.74 -8.16
N ASP A 82 15.34 -7.71 -7.34
CA ASP A 82 16.60 -7.01 -7.08
C ASP A 82 17.46 -7.70 -6.02
N ALA A 83 16.88 -8.57 -5.18
CA ALA A 83 17.60 -9.36 -4.21
C ALA A 83 18.65 -10.25 -4.88
N GLY A 84 19.81 -10.39 -4.24
CA GLY A 84 20.91 -11.20 -4.75
C GLY A 84 21.99 -10.42 -5.51
N SER A 85 21.85 -9.11 -5.67
CA SER A 85 22.93 -8.24 -6.18
C SER A 85 23.18 -7.06 -5.26
N LYS A 86 24.44 -6.65 -5.12
CA LYS A 86 24.84 -5.48 -4.32
C LYS A 86 24.07 -4.22 -4.74
N ALA A 87 24.02 -3.94 -6.04
CA ALA A 87 23.27 -2.82 -6.58
C ALA A 87 21.77 -2.94 -6.33
N GLY A 88 21.23 -4.16 -6.33
CA GLY A 88 19.83 -4.42 -6.01
C GLY A 88 19.51 -4.12 -4.56
N PHE A 89 20.36 -4.51 -3.62
CA PHE A 89 20.17 -4.18 -2.21
C PHE A 89 20.16 -2.66 -1.98
N ILE A 90 21.07 -1.90 -2.59
CA ILE A 90 21.06 -0.43 -2.50
C ILE A 90 19.70 0.13 -2.95
N ARG A 91 19.17 -0.31 -4.10
CA ARG A 91 17.85 0.12 -4.59
C ARG A 91 16.71 -0.27 -3.65
N ILE A 92 16.80 -1.41 -2.97
CA ILE A 92 15.80 -1.84 -1.97
C ILE A 92 15.77 -0.85 -0.80
N PHE A 93 16.92 -0.49 -0.26
CA PHE A 93 17.01 0.46 0.86
C PHE A 93 16.49 1.86 0.47
N GLU A 94 16.80 2.34 -0.74
CA GLU A 94 16.27 3.59 -1.27
C GLU A 94 14.73 3.57 -1.39
N ARG A 95 14.13 2.50 -1.96
CA ARG A 95 12.67 2.35 -2.07
C ARG A 95 11.98 2.31 -0.72
N LEU A 96 12.59 1.69 0.26
CA LEU A 96 12.06 1.65 1.62
C LEU A 96 12.15 3.01 2.32
N GLY A 97 12.98 3.92 1.79
CA GLY A 97 13.17 5.26 2.36
C GLY A 97 14.15 5.27 3.53
N ILE A 98 15.07 4.33 3.58
CA ILE A 98 16.14 4.27 4.58
C ILE A 98 17.29 5.18 4.18
N GLY A 99 17.44 5.48 2.88
CA GLY A 99 18.49 6.32 2.34
C GLY A 99 19.51 5.54 1.53
N TYR A 100 20.59 6.24 1.18
CA TYR A 100 21.70 5.61 0.45
C TYR A 100 22.54 4.75 1.38
N VAL A 101 22.85 3.56 0.92
CA VAL A 101 23.57 2.55 1.69
C VAL A 101 24.80 2.10 0.91
N GLU A 102 25.95 2.08 1.57
CA GLU A 102 27.15 1.45 1.04
C GLU A 102 27.30 0.03 1.57
N ILE A 103 27.53 -0.92 0.68
CA ILE A 103 27.71 -2.33 1.02
C ILE A 103 29.15 -2.73 0.73
N GLU A 104 29.87 -3.13 1.76
CA GLU A 104 31.23 -3.68 1.68
C GLU A 104 31.16 -5.20 1.88
N GLU A 105 31.54 -5.95 0.85
CA GLU A 105 31.68 -7.40 0.89
C GLU A 105 33.13 -7.77 1.16
N ARG A 106 33.36 -8.92 1.83
CA ARG A 106 34.69 -9.48 2.06
C ARG A 106 35.64 -8.51 2.80
N PHE A 107 35.10 -7.73 3.72
CA PHE A 107 35.93 -6.82 4.51
C PHE A 107 36.74 -7.58 5.57
N ASP A 108 36.33 -8.79 5.95
CA ASP A 108 37.02 -9.67 6.87
C ASP A 108 37.50 -10.91 6.10
N LEU A 109 38.79 -11.23 6.24
CA LEU A 109 39.39 -12.38 5.55
C LEU A 109 39.06 -13.72 6.21
N GLU A 110 38.74 -13.71 7.51
CA GLU A 110 38.37 -14.92 8.27
C GLU A 110 36.88 -15.23 8.14
N ASN A 111 36.02 -14.21 8.11
CA ASN A 111 34.57 -14.34 8.04
C ASN A 111 34.06 -13.82 6.70
N TRP A 112 34.24 -14.61 5.65
CA TRP A 112 33.89 -14.25 4.26
C TRP A 112 32.39 -14.05 4.01
N ASP A 113 31.54 -14.56 4.89
CA ASP A 113 30.08 -14.47 4.88
C ASP A 113 29.53 -13.19 5.53
N VAL A 114 30.40 -12.39 6.17
CA VAL A 114 30.01 -11.14 6.80
C VAL A 114 30.01 -9.99 5.80
N ILE A 115 28.88 -9.30 5.73
CA ILE A 115 28.66 -8.11 4.88
C ILE A 115 28.52 -6.90 5.80
N LYS A 116 29.27 -5.86 5.53
CA LYS A 116 29.17 -4.59 6.25
C LYS A 116 28.27 -3.62 5.49
N ILE A 117 27.25 -3.12 6.18
CA ILE A 117 26.30 -2.14 5.65
C ILE A 117 26.56 -0.81 6.36
N LYS A 118 26.93 0.22 5.60
CA LYS A 118 27.09 1.59 6.09
C LYS A 118 25.86 2.40 5.67
N LEU A 119 25.16 2.95 6.65
CA LEU A 119 24.07 3.88 6.45
C LEU A 119 24.65 5.30 6.42
N ASN A 120 24.47 6.00 5.32
CA ASN A 120 24.82 7.40 5.23
C ASN A 120 23.57 8.22 5.59
N ASP A 121 23.56 8.76 6.82
CA ASP A 121 22.61 9.80 7.20
C ASP A 121 22.97 11.08 6.43
N SER A 122 22.08 11.47 5.52
CA SER A 122 22.17 12.74 4.79
C SER A 122 21.30 13.80 5.44
#